data_b7cd9d2a236d549b666c08e0fd07662c
#
_entry.id   b7cd9d2a236d549b666c08e0fd07662c
#
_cell.length_a   1.000
_cell.length_b   1.000
_cell.length_c   1.000
_cell.angle_alpha   90.00
_cell.angle_beta   90.00
_cell.angle_gamma   90.00
#
_symmetry.space_group_name_H-M   'P 1'
#
loop_
_entity.id
_entity.type
_entity.pdbx_description
1 polymer ?
#
loop_
_entity_poly.entity_id
_entity_poly.type
_entity_poly.pdbx_seq_one_letter_code
_entity_poly.pdbx_strand_id
1 'polypeptide(L)'
;MTGFSILLLAALAGQEPAEFQIVKVLGGFLSADGPLWHPEGYLLATDPPAGKVRRLKPGVLPELALSVPAAGMAFDHRKRLILCDPVNRRVLRWDGKGQPEVLASQFEGRKLNSPNDAAARGNLIFFTDPAFGSANDARELGFYGVYRLTEKGELTALAKWDKRPNGIALSPNGRILYVAASDERAIRAYDLDRSGMVSNERLVVTGVRGAPNGIAVDEEGKLYVACEGVAIYTPEGRLVRFIEMGDQPTNVAFGDGDFKTIYVTCRTAVYRIRVDARGAGAPE
;
A
#
# COMPACT_ATOMS: atom_id res chain seq x y z
N MET A 1 36.37 34.90 -49.34
CA MET A 1 34.96 35.00 -48.86
C MET A 1 34.68 33.75 -48.06
N THR A 2 34.82 33.80 -46.75
CA THR A 2 34.66 32.68 -45.82
C THR A 2 33.32 32.83 -45.11
N GLY A 3 32.37 31.95 -45.49
CA GLY A 3 31.04 31.93 -44.89
C GLY A 3 31.10 31.22 -43.50
N PHE A 4 30.76 31.97 -42.46
CA PHE A 4 30.50 31.43 -41.14
C PHE A 4 29.08 30.88 -41.06
N SER A 5 28.93 29.58 -40.94
CA SER A 5 27.65 28.94 -40.58
C SER A 5 27.47 29.03 -39.08
N ILE A 6 26.50 29.79 -38.64
CA ILE A 6 26.06 29.84 -37.25
C ILE A 6 25.11 28.65 -37.05
N LEU A 7 25.54 27.64 -36.30
CA LEU A 7 24.68 26.58 -35.78
C LEU A 7 23.83 27.18 -34.65
N LEU A 8 22.53 27.34 -34.91
CA LEU A 8 21.54 27.66 -33.86
C LEU A 8 21.28 26.38 -33.03
N LEU A 9 21.90 26.26 -31.85
CA LEU A 9 21.46 25.29 -30.85
C LEU A 9 20.13 25.77 -30.29
N ALA A 10 19.03 25.15 -30.74
CA ALA A 10 17.75 25.29 -30.06
C ALA A 10 17.83 24.58 -28.70
N ALA A 11 17.91 25.34 -27.63
CA ALA A 11 17.74 24.85 -26.28
C ALA A 11 16.31 24.33 -26.16
N LEU A 12 16.15 23.02 -26.06
CA LEU A 12 14.92 22.40 -25.56
C LEU A 12 14.76 22.86 -24.11
N ALA A 13 14.02 23.95 -23.90
CA ALA A 13 13.53 24.34 -22.61
C ALA A 13 12.64 23.18 -22.12
N GLY A 14 13.19 22.34 -21.25
CA GLY A 14 12.41 21.33 -20.54
C GLY A 14 11.29 22.05 -19.79
N GLN A 15 10.05 21.79 -20.16
CA GLN A 15 8.90 22.20 -19.34
C GLN A 15 9.15 21.66 -17.93
N GLU A 16 9.19 22.55 -16.96
CA GLU A 16 9.17 22.11 -15.56
C GLU A 16 7.95 21.19 -15.38
N PRO A 17 8.12 20.02 -14.76
CA PRO A 17 7.02 19.09 -14.60
C PRO A 17 5.91 19.79 -13.79
N ALA A 18 4.69 19.77 -14.33
CA ALA A 18 3.53 20.39 -13.70
C ALA A 18 3.46 20.05 -12.21
N GLU A 19 3.20 21.05 -11.39
CA GLU A 19 3.04 20.90 -9.95
C GLU A 19 1.79 20.05 -9.68
N PHE A 20 1.90 19.06 -8.78
CA PHE A 20 0.76 18.23 -8.42
C PHE A 20 -0.25 19.02 -7.58
N GLN A 21 -1.50 19.02 -7.99
CA GLN A 21 -2.58 19.56 -7.17
C GLN A 21 -2.96 18.54 -6.09
N ILE A 22 -2.61 18.85 -4.84
CA ILE A 22 -2.93 18.05 -3.68
C ILE A 22 -4.25 18.55 -3.08
N VAL A 23 -5.29 17.72 -3.14
CA VAL A 23 -6.64 18.10 -2.66
C VAL A 23 -7.01 17.27 -1.45
N LYS A 24 -7.30 17.92 -0.32
CA LYS A 24 -7.81 17.27 0.88
C LYS A 24 -9.23 16.76 0.64
N VAL A 25 -9.44 15.46 0.85
CA VAL A 25 -10.74 14.78 0.68
C VAL A 25 -11.52 14.83 1.98
N LEU A 26 -10.88 14.44 3.08
CA LEU A 26 -11.48 14.39 4.42
C LEU A 26 -10.41 14.53 5.50
N GLY A 27 -10.73 15.22 6.57
CA GLY A 27 -9.94 15.29 7.81
C GLY A 27 -10.64 14.63 9.00
N GLY A 28 -10.06 14.77 10.17
CA GLY A 28 -10.64 14.29 11.44
C GLY A 28 -10.45 12.79 11.67
N PHE A 29 -9.33 12.24 11.18
CA PHE A 29 -8.84 10.92 11.54
C PHE A 29 -7.90 11.01 12.76
N LEU A 30 -7.86 9.96 13.56
CA LEU A 30 -6.83 9.78 14.58
C LEU A 30 -5.52 9.28 13.96
N SER A 31 -5.62 8.34 13.01
CA SER A 31 -4.52 7.88 12.17
C SER A 31 -5.10 7.17 10.94
N ALA A 32 -5.37 7.91 9.87
CA ALA A 32 -5.90 7.29 8.65
C ALA A 32 -4.87 6.35 8.03
N ASP A 33 -5.35 5.23 7.49
CA ASP A 33 -4.55 4.22 6.79
C ASP A 33 -5.40 3.49 5.73
N GLY A 34 -4.82 2.47 5.08
CA GLY A 34 -5.48 1.51 4.23
C GLY A 34 -6.45 2.09 3.20
N PRO A 35 -6.06 3.05 2.36
CA PRO A 35 -6.93 3.54 1.30
C PRO A 35 -7.19 2.41 0.31
N LEU A 36 -8.45 2.21 -0.08
CA LEU A 36 -8.81 1.19 -1.06
C LEU A 36 -10.01 1.67 -1.89
N TRP A 37 -9.83 1.74 -3.20
CA TRP A 37 -10.92 2.13 -4.10
C TRP A 37 -11.89 0.99 -4.31
N HIS A 38 -13.15 1.22 -4.00
CA HIS A 38 -14.22 0.23 -4.19
C HIS A 38 -14.75 0.28 -5.63
N PRO A 39 -15.00 -0.88 -6.28
CA PRO A 39 -15.52 -0.93 -7.64
C PRO A 39 -16.84 -0.17 -7.87
N GLU A 40 -17.63 0.06 -6.82
CA GLU A 40 -18.86 0.88 -6.86
C GLU A 40 -18.60 2.39 -6.85
N GLY A 41 -17.35 2.85 -7.01
CA GLY A 41 -17.02 4.26 -7.18
C GLY A 41 -16.93 5.06 -5.88
N TYR A 42 -16.34 4.49 -4.84
CA TYR A 42 -16.02 5.19 -3.60
C TYR A 42 -14.70 4.72 -3.00
N LEU A 43 -14.13 5.53 -2.14
CA LEU A 43 -12.94 5.17 -1.39
C LEU A 43 -13.33 4.58 -0.03
N LEU A 44 -12.68 3.49 0.35
CA LEU A 44 -12.58 3.05 1.74
C LEU A 44 -11.29 3.60 2.35
N ALA A 45 -11.34 4.03 3.60
CA ALA A 45 -10.17 4.42 4.40
C ALA A 45 -10.36 3.95 5.84
N THR A 46 -9.30 3.48 6.44
CA THR A 46 -9.30 2.98 7.81
C THR A 46 -8.86 4.05 8.81
N ASP A 47 -9.25 3.87 10.05
CA ASP A 47 -8.79 4.64 11.20
C ASP A 47 -8.59 3.66 12.37
N PRO A 48 -7.45 2.94 12.42
CA PRO A 48 -7.23 1.86 13.38
C PRO A 48 -7.43 2.30 14.84
N PRO A 49 -6.90 3.46 15.29
CA PRO A 49 -7.11 3.91 16.66
C PRO A 49 -8.58 4.24 16.97
N ALA A 50 -9.36 4.67 15.97
CA ALA A 50 -10.78 4.92 16.12
C ALA A 50 -11.64 3.64 15.97
N GLY A 51 -11.05 2.53 15.54
CA GLY A 51 -11.76 1.26 15.28
C GLY A 51 -12.73 1.36 14.11
N LYS A 52 -12.42 2.11 13.05
CA LYS A 52 -13.38 2.43 11.99
C LYS A 52 -12.82 2.22 10.61
N VAL A 53 -13.65 1.66 9.72
CA VAL A 53 -13.50 1.75 8.27
C VAL A 53 -14.55 2.70 7.75
N ARG A 54 -14.14 3.75 7.05
CA ARG A 54 -15.03 4.80 6.53
C ARG A 54 -15.19 4.67 5.02
N ARG A 55 -16.43 4.92 4.55
CA ARG A 55 -16.75 5.06 3.12
C ARG A 55 -16.76 6.55 2.77
N LEU A 56 -15.99 6.92 1.77
CA LEU A 56 -15.84 8.29 1.29
C LEU A 56 -16.32 8.37 -0.16
N LYS A 57 -17.43 9.08 -0.38
CA LYS A 57 -17.95 9.38 -1.72
C LYS A 57 -17.83 10.88 -1.99
N PRO A 58 -17.48 11.30 -3.21
CA PRO A 58 -17.45 12.72 -3.55
C PRO A 58 -18.80 13.40 -3.27
N GLY A 59 -18.80 14.51 -2.55
CA GLY A 59 -20.00 15.30 -2.26
C GLY A 59 -21.00 14.68 -1.25
N VAL A 60 -20.63 13.58 -0.61
CA VAL A 60 -21.46 12.90 0.39
C VAL A 60 -20.74 12.87 1.73
N LEU A 61 -21.49 13.00 2.83
CA LEU A 61 -20.91 12.86 4.17
C LEU A 61 -20.32 11.46 4.33
N PRO A 62 -19.17 11.35 5.04
CA PRO A 62 -18.54 10.06 5.29
C PRO A 62 -19.43 9.12 6.07
N GLU A 63 -19.53 7.87 5.63
CA GLU A 63 -20.29 6.82 6.29
C GLU A 63 -19.37 5.84 7.01
N LEU A 64 -19.82 5.30 8.15
CA LEU A 64 -19.19 4.15 8.76
C LEU A 64 -19.52 2.90 7.94
N ALA A 65 -18.50 2.29 7.33
CA ALA A 65 -18.66 1.05 6.60
C ALA A 65 -18.59 -0.18 7.54
N LEU A 66 -17.65 -0.16 8.48
CA LEU A 66 -17.40 -1.26 9.39
C LEU A 66 -16.72 -0.78 10.68
N SER A 67 -17.07 -1.39 11.82
CA SER A 67 -16.42 -1.15 13.13
C SER A 67 -15.34 -2.20 13.37
N VAL A 68 -14.16 -1.99 12.79
CA VAL A 68 -12.97 -2.83 12.95
C VAL A 68 -11.74 -1.92 12.96
N PRO A 69 -10.77 -2.14 13.88
CA PRO A 69 -9.52 -1.36 13.90
C PRO A 69 -8.53 -1.87 12.83
N ALA A 70 -8.99 -1.86 11.58
CA ALA A 70 -8.18 -2.30 10.44
C ALA A 70 -7.15 -1.24 10.07
N ALA A 71 -5.94 -1.68 9.68
CA ALA A 71 -4.91 -0.89 9.02
C ALA A 71 -5.04 -1.07 7.49
N GLY A 72 -4.19 -1.84 6.85
CA GLY A 72 -4.28 -2.09 5.41
C GLY A 72 -5.44 -3.00 5.00
N MET A 73 -5.85 -2.86 3.77
CA MET A 73 -6.96 -3.60 3.16
C MET A 73 -6.65 -4.03 1.74
N ALA A 74 -7.28 -5.10 1.29
CA ALA A 74 -7.27 -5.53 -0.12
C ALA A 74 -8.61 -6.16 -0.49
N PHE A 75 -8.92 -6.27 -1.80
CA PHE A 75 -9.99 -7.14 -2.26
C PHE A 75 -9.44 -8.49 -2.70
N ASP A 76 -10.09 -9.57 -2.32
CA ASP A 76 -9.85 -10.88 -2.93
C ASP A 76 -10.51 -10.99 -4.32
N HIS A 77 -10.26 -12.10 -5.03
CA HIS A 77 -10.79 -12.35 -6.36
C HIS A 77 -12.34 -12.40 -6.44
N ARG A 78 -13.03 -12.55 -5.30
CA ARG A 78 -14.48 -12.47 -5.19
C ARG A 78 -14.96 -11.10 -4.73
N LYS A 79 -14.08 -10.10 -4.71
CA LYS A 79 -14.34 -8.73 -4.23
C LYS A 79 -14.79 -8.66 -2.76
N ARG A 80 -14.40 -9.67 -1.95
CA ARG A 80 -14.57 -9.60 -0.50
C ARG A 80 -13.42 -8.82 0.10
N LEU A 81 -13.70 -8.04 1.11
CA LEU A 81 -12.70 -7.20 1.76
C LEU A 81 -11.83 -8.02 2.70
N ILE A 82 -10.54 -7.98 2.49
CA ILE A 82 -9.51 -8.48 3.40
C ILE A 82 -9.06 -7.30 4.26
N LEU A 83 -8.98 -7.52 5.58
CA LEU A 83 -8.62 -6.48 6.54
C LEU A 83 -7.52 -7.00 7.46
N CYS A 84 -6.46 -6.23 7.59
CA CYS A 84 -5.44 -6.46 8.62
C CYS A 84 -5.88 -5.73 9.89
N ASP A 85 -6.18 -6.47 10.96
CA ASP A 85 -6.59 -5.95 12.28
C ASP A 85 -5.39 -6.04 13.25
N PRO A 86 -4.58 -4.98 13.34
CA PRO A 86 -3.38 -4.97 14.16
C PRO A 86 -3.68 -5.02 15.66
N VAL A 87 -4.80 -4.46 16.08
CA VAL A 87 -5.17 -4.37 17.50
C VAL A 87 -5.56 -5.73 18.06
N ASN A 88 -6.35 -6.52 17.30
CA ASN A 88 -6.74 -7.86 17.70
C ASN A 88 -5.82 -8.95 17.11
N ARG A 89 -4.74 -8.57 16.42
CA ARG A 89 -3.67 -9.44 15.93
C ARG A 89 -4.20 -10.53 15.00
N ARG A 90 -4.98 -10.12 13.96
CA ARG A 90 -5.68 -11.04 13.06
C ARG A 90 -5.85 -10.48 11.66
N VAL A 91 -6.05 -11.36 10.70
CA VAL A 91 -6.49 -11.04 9.34
C VAL A 91 -7.94 -11.49 9.19
N LEU A 92 -8.76 -10.62 8.66
CA LEU A 92 -10.21 -10.81 8.53
C LEU A 92 -10.63 -10.82 7.05
N ARG A 93 -11.79 -11.43 6.79
CA ARG A 93 -12.48 -11.35 5.51
C ARG A 93 -13.93 -10.91 5.74
N TRP A 94 -14.41 -9.98 4.93
CA TRP A 94 -15.76 -9.48 5.02
C TRP A 94 -16.42 -9.42 3.64
N ASP A 95 -17.61 -9.96 3.51
CA ASP A 95 -18.40 -10.01 2.28
C ASP A 95 -19.41 -8.85 2.14
N GLY A 96 -19.34 -7.84 3.02
CA GLY A 96 -20.24 -6.70 3.06
C GLY A 96 -21.43 -6.90 3.99
N LYS A 97 -21.55 -8.05 4.66
CA LYS A 97 -22.68 -8.39 5.55
C LYS A 97 -22.19 -8.96 6.88
N GLY A 98 -22.95 -8.67 7.95
CA GLY A 98 -22.67 -9.24 9.27
C GLY A 98 -21.27 -8.95 9.79
N GLN A 99 -20.76 -9.86 10.62
CA GLN A 99 -19.43 -9.75 11.20
C GLN A 99 -18.37 -10.37 10.27
N PRO A 100 -17.17 -9.77 10.18
CA PRO A 100 -16.07 -10.36 9.44
C PRO A 100 -15.64 -11.72 9.99
N GLU A 101 -15.28 -12.62 9.08
CA GLU A 101 -14.69 -13.92 9.37
C GLU A 101 -13.19 -13.76 9.71
N VAL A 102 -12.69 -14.48 10.71
CA VAL A 102 -11.27 -14.55 11.03
C VAL A 102 -10.60 -15.58 10.12
N LEU A 103 -9.67 -15.12 9.27
CA LEU A 103 -8.88 -15.99 8.39
C LEU A 103 -7.60 -16.50 9.05
N ALA A 104 -6.92 -15.66 9.81
CA ALA A 104 -5.71 -16.01 10.53
C ALA A 104 -5.55 -15.13 11.77
N SER A 105 -5.11 -15.75 12.89
CA SER A 105 -4.77 -15.04 14.13
C SER A 105 -3.51 -15.61 14.80
N GLN A 106 -3.01 -16.75 14.30
CA GLN A 106 -1.87 -17.47 14.85
C GLN A 106 -0.99 -18.04 13.74
N PHE A 107 0.29 -18.17 14.02
CA PHE A 107 1.26 -18.91 13.23
C PHE A 107 2.05 -19.85 14.15
N GLU A 108 2.10 -21.14 13.84
CA GLU A 108 2.76 -22.17 14.66
C GLU A 108 2.35 -22.15 16.15
N GLY A 109 1.03 -21.93 16.40
CA GLY A 109 0.46 -21.90 17.75
C GLY A 109 0.69 -20.62 18.55
N ARG A 110 1.36 -19.62 17.99
CA ARG A 110 1.61 -18.30 18.60
C ARG A 110 0.80 -17.23 17.88
N LYS A 111 0.32 -16.25 18.62
CA LYS A 111 -0.42 -15.13 18.02
C LYS A 111 0.44 -14.38 16.99
N LEU A 112 -0.18 -13.93 15.91
CA LEU A 112 0.42 -12.97 14.97
C LEU A 112 0.87 -11.72 15.74
N ASN A 113 1.84 -10.97 15.20
CA ASN A 113 2.33 -9.79 15.88
C ASN A 113 1.29 -8.64 15.84
N SER A 114 1.07 -8.09 14.64
CA SER A 114 0.18 -6.97 14.42
C SER A 114 -0.01 -6.79 12.90
N PRO A 115 -0.82 -7.64 12.23
CA PRO A 115 -1.01 -7.59 10.79
C PRO A 115 -1.30 -6.18 10.30
N ASN A 116 -0.55 -5.72 9.30
CA ASN A 116 -0.53 -4.32 8.93
C ASN A 116 -1.10 -4.05 7.55
N ASP A 117 -0.56 -4.64 6.49
CA ASP A 117 -1.01 -4.38 5.12
C ASP A 117 -1.16 -5.65 4.32
N ALA A 118 -1.99 -5.63 3.27
CA ALA A 118 -2.33 -6.80 2.49
C ALA A 118 -2.40 -6.51 0.99
N ALA A 119 -2.06 -7.54 0.20
CA ALA A 119 -2.27 -7.61 -1.24
C ALA A 119 -2.86 -8.97 -1.60
N ALA A 120 -3.61 -9.06 -2.70
CA ALA A 120 -4.22 -10.32 -3.11
C ALA A 120 -3.98 -10.62 -4.60
N ARG A 121 -3.81 -11.91 -4.92
CA ARG A 121 -3.70 -12.43 -6.28
C ARG A 121 -4.49 -13.73 -6.41
N GLY A 122 -5.59 -13.69 -7.15
CA GLY A 122 -6.51 -14.84 -7.21
C GLY A 122 -7.01 -15.22 -5.81
N ASN A 123 -6.82 -16.47 -5.42
CA ASN A 123 -7.21 -17.00 -4.11
C ASN A 123 -6.11 -16.89 -3.04
N LEU A 124 -5.03 -16.18 -3.32
CA LEU A 124 -3.91 -15.98 -2.41
C LEU A 124 -3.95 -14.57 -1.83
N ILE A 125 -3.73 -14.47 -0.55
CA ILE A 125 -3.60 -13.22 0.21
C ILE A 125 -2.17 -13.17 0.73
N PHE A 126 -1.51 -12.03 0.54
CA PHE A 126 -0.20 -11.73 1.09
C PHE A 126 -0.37 -10.63 2.13
N PHE A 127 0.27 -10.74 3.27
CA PHE A 127 0.20 -9.71 4.28
C PHE A 127 1.50 -9.58 5.08
N THR A 128 1.69 -8.41 5.66
CA THR A 128 2.81 -8.11 6.55
C THR A 128 2.35 -8.17 8.00
N ASP A 129 3.24 -8.65 8.89
CA ASP A 129 2.97 -8.81 10.31
C ASP A 129 4.11 -8.20 11.14
N PRO A 130 4.25 -6.87 11.11
CA PRO A 130 5.18 -6.14 11.98
C PRO A 130 4.65 -6.10 13.41
N ALA A 131 5.33 -5.34 14.25
CA ALA A 131 4.79 -4.86 15.53
C ALA A 131 5.29 -3.43 15.75
N PHE A 132 4.36 -2.49 15.91
CA PHE A 132 4.68 -1.10 16.17
C PHE A 132 4.19 -0.70 17.57
N GLY A 133 4.89 0.24 18.22
CA GLY A 133 4.53 0.72 19.56
C GLY A 133 4.43 -0.43 20.56
N SER A 134 3.40 -0.42 21.42
CA SER A 134 3.16 -1.44 22.45
C SER A 134 2.92 -2.86 21.90
N ALA A 135 2.54 -3.01 20.65
CA ALA A 135 2.43 -4.34 20.03
C ALA A 135 3.77 -5.07 19.96
N ASN A 136 4.89 -4.33 19.90
CA ASN A 136 6.23 -4.92 19.91
C ASN A 136 6.54 -5.63 21.24
N ASP A 137 6.08 -5.07 22.35
CA ASP A 137 6.31 -5.64 23.69
C ASP A 137 5.46 -6.90 23.94
N ALA A 138 4.29 -6.98 23.27
CA ALA A 138 3.36 -8.13 23.36
C ALA A 138 3.67 -9.23 22.34
N ARG A 139 4.76 -9.15 21.60
CA ARG A 139 5.12 -10.07 20.52
C ARG A 139 5.46 -11.47 21.07
N GLU A 140 4.83 -12.48 20.48
CA GLU A 140 5.09 -13.89 20.79
C GLU A 140 6.00 -14.57 19.76
N LEU A 141 5.97 -14.10 18.50
CA LEU A 141 6.86 -14.55 17.43
C LEU A 141 8.24 -13.90 17.57
N GLY A 142 9.29 -14.68 17.38
CA GLY A 142 10.68 -14.22 17.44
C GLY A 142 11.14 -13.44 16.21
N PHE A 143 10.25 -13.11 15.29
CA PHE A 143 10.51 -12.44 14.02
C PHE A 143 9.32 -11.59 13.58
N TYR A 144 9.52 -10.73 12.60
CA TYR A 144 8.45 -10.04 11.87
C TYR A 144 8.20 -10.78 10.56
N GLY A 145 6.91 -11.04 10.26
CA GLY A 145 6.54 -11.94 9.18
C GLY A 145 6.08 -11.22 7.91
N VAL A 146 6.40 -11.83 6.77
CA VAL A 146 5.69 -11.67 5.51
C VAL A 146 5.03 -13.00 5.21
N TYR A 147 3.73 -13.01 5.01
CA TYR A 147 2.96 -14.24 4.93
C TYR A 147 2.17 -14.38 3.64
N ARG A 148 1.95 -15.63 3.24
CA ARG A 148 0.93 -16.04 2.28
C ARG A 148 -0.17 -16.80 3.03
N LEU A 149 -1.42 -16.44 2.76
CA LEU A 149 -2.60 -17.09 3.27
C LEU A 149 -3.46 -17.57 2.09
N THR A 150 -3.84 -18.84 2.10
CA THR A 150 -4.76 -19.40 1.10
C THR A 150 -6.21 -19.15 1.50
N GLU A 151 -7.14 -19.27 0.56
CA GLU A 151 -8.58 -19.15 0.83
C GLU A 151 -9.08 -20.20 1.85
N LYS A 152 -8.36 -21.30 2.01
CA LYS A 152 -8.65 -22.37 2.99
C LYS A 152 -8.08 -22.10 4.39
N GLY A 153 -7.43 -20.94 4.60
CA GLY A 153 -6.81 -20.58 5.89
C GLY A 153 -5.41 -21.17 6.11
N GLU A 154 -4.79 -21.76 5.08
CA GLU A 154 -3.42 -22.24 5.19
C GLU A 154 -2.45 -21.07 5.21
N LEU A 155 -1.74 -20.87 6.31
CA LEU A 155 -0.80 -19.78 6.52
C LEU A 155 0.64 -20.27 6.36
N THR A 156 1.41 -19.57 5.51
CA THR A 156 2.83 -19.85 5.27
C THR A 156 3.65 -18.58 5.48
N ALA A 157 4.70 -18.63 6.29
CA ALA A 157 5.67 -17.56 6.36
C ALA A 157 6.57 -17.59 5.11
N LEU A 158 6.50 -16.53 4.30
CA LEU A 158 7.33 -16.35 3.11
C LEU A 158 8.70 -15.80 3.47
N ALA A 159 8.72 -14.87 4.44
CA ALA A 159 9.96 -14.32 4.97
C ALA A 159 9.81 -14.07 6.48
N LYS A 160 10.91 -14.25 7.20
CA LYS A 160 11.06 -14.00 8.63
C LYS A 160 12.17 -12.99 8.81
N TRP A 161 11.81 -11.76 9.20
CA TRP A 161 12.74 -10.62 9.30
C TRP A 161 13.03 -10.26 10.75
N ASP A 162 14.17 -9.62 10.98
CA ASP A 162 14.51 -8.93 12.23
C ASP A 162 14.16 -7.43 12.20
N LYS A 163 13.71 -6.93 11.03
CA LYS A 163 13.26 -5.57 10.75
C LYS A 163 11.78 -5.58 10.37
N ARG A 164 11.06 -4.49 10.65
CA ARG A 164 9.62 -4.42 10.46
C ARG A 164 9.26 -4.25 8.98
N PRO A 165 8.53 -5.22 8.39
CA PRO A 165 7.83 -5.00 7.13
C PRO A 165 6.65 -4.04 7.36
N ASN A 166 6.19 -3.39 6.30
CA ASN A 166 5.03 -2.51 6.35
C ASN A 166 4.16 -2.71 5.10
N GLY A 167 4.08 -1.73 4.21
CA GLY A 167 3.31 -1.86 2.97
C GLY A 167 3.70 -3.06 2.12
N ILE A 168 2.74 -3.63 1.43
CA ILE A 168 2.92 -4.78 0.54
C ILE A 168 2.13 -4.59 -0.74
N ALA A 169 2.74 -4.85 -1.89
CA ALA A 169 2.10 -4.69 -3.19
C ALA A 169 2.59 -5.73 -4.19
N LEU A 170 1.80 -5.95 -5.23
CA LEU A 170 2.14 -6.85 -6.34
C LEU A 170 2.47 -6.04 -7.60
N SER A 171 3.42 -6.54 -8.40
CA SER A 171 3.62 -6.05 -9.76
C SER A 171 2.35 -6.25 -10.61
N PRO A 172 2.15 -5.52 -11.72
CA PRO A 172 0.95 -5.62 -12.55
C PRO A 172 0.66 -7.05 -13.04
N ASN A 173 1.70 -7.81 -13.35
CA ASN A 173 1.59 -9.21 -13.76
C ASN A 173 1.52 -10.20 -12.59
N GLY A 174 1.54 -9.74 -11.35
CA GLY A 174 1.47 -10.55 -10.14
C GLY A 174 2.67 -11.48 -9.91
N ARG A 175 3.81 -11.24 -10.57
CA ARG A 175 5.00 -12.09 -10.46
C ARG A 175 6.06 -11.56 -9.50
N ILE A 176 5.90 -10.35 -9.00
CA ILE A 176 6.80 -9.75 -8.03
C ILE A 176 5.97 -9.28 -6.84
N LEU A 177 6.43 -9.60 -5.65
CA LEU A 177 5.91 -9.08 -4.39
C LEU A 177 6.88 -8.03 -3.86
N TYR A 178 6.40 -6.80 -3.70
CA TYR A 178 7.13 -5.70 -3.10
C TYR A 178 6.75 -5.54 -1.64
N VAL A 179 7.72 -5.32 -0.76
CA VAL A 179 7.51 -5.13 0.68
C VAL A 179 8.34 -3.96 1.16
N ALA A 180 7.68 -3.01 1.82
CA ALA A 180 8.34 -1.90 2.49
C ALA A 180 9.07 -2.40 3.75
N ALA A 181 10.38 -2.19 3.82
CA ALA A 181 11.23 -2.47 4.95
C ALA A 181 11.46 -1.16 5.73
N SER A 182 10.50 -0.81 6.62
CA SER A 182 10.45 0.51 7.27
C SER A 182 11.73 0.86 8.01
N ASP A 183 12.25 -0.06 8.81
CA ASP A 183 13.47 0.16 9.61
C ASP A 183 14.74 0.26 8.76
N GLU A 184 14.74 -0.29 7.55
CA GLU A 184 15.86 -0.28 6.62
C GLU A 184 15.80 0.90 5.63
N ARG A 185 14.69 1.62 5.60
CA ARG A 185 14.41 2.68 4.61
C ARG A 185 14.59 2.15 3.18
N ALA A 186 14.02 0.96 2.91
CA ALA A 186 14.19 0.22 1.67
C ALA A 186 12.90 -0.43 1.19
N ILE A 187 12.86 -0.81 -0.08
CA ILE A 187 11.83 -1.69 -0.64
C ILE A 187 12.52 -2.99 -1.05
N ARG A 188 12.05 -4.11 -0.50
CA ARG A 188 12.45 -5.46 -0.90
C ARG A 188 11.49 -6.00 -1.94
N ALA A 189 12.00 -6.80 -2.85
CA ALA A 189 11.21 -7.51 -3.85
C ALA A 189 11.53 -9.00 -3.84
N TYR A 190 10.52 -9.79 -4.12
CA TYR A 190 10.59 -11.24 -4.26
C TYR A 190 9.95 -11.64 -5.58
N ASP A 191 10.52 -12.62 -6.26
CA ASP A 191 9.84 -13.28 -7.37
C ASP A 191 8.78 -14.24 -6.80
N LEU A 192 7.57 -14.21 -7.37
CA LEU A 192 6.46 -15.07 -6.99
C LEU A 192 6.21 -16.14 -8.06
N ASP A 193 6.19 -17.40 -7.64
CA ASP A 193 5.69 -18.48 -8.48
C ASP A 193 4.14 -18.51 -8.54
N ARG A 194 3.60 -19.46 -9.28
CA ARG A 194 2.14 -19.63 -9.42
C ARG A 194 1.45 -20.02 -8.12
N SER A 195 2.15 -20.73 -7.22
CA SER A 195 1.64 -21.13 -5.91
C SER A 195 1.74 -20.02 -4.87
N GLY A 196 2.39 -18.89 -5.21
CA GLY A 196 2.61 -17.76 -4.29
C GLY A 196 3.79 -17.97 -3.35
N MET A 197 4.70 -18.88 -3.66
CA MET A 197 5.98 -19.00 -2.97
C MET A 197 6.98 -18.01 -3.52
N VAL A 198 7.85 -17.53 -2.64
CA VAL A 198 8.84 -16.49 -2.96
C VAL A 198 10.22 -17.08 -3.23
N SER A 199 10.95 -16.40 -4.10
CA SER A 199 12.37 -16.62 -4.37
C SER A 199 13.05 -15.29 -4.74
N ASN A 200 14.37 -15.31 -4.92
CA ASN A 200 15.16 -14.17 -5.42
C ASN A 200 14.89 -12.85 -4.66
N GLU A 201 15.00 -12.91 -3.32
CA GLU A 201 14.93 -11.69 -2.51
C GLU A 201 16.00 -10.69 -2.93
N ARG A 202 15.60 -9.44 -3.12
CA ARG A 202 16.50 -8.34 -3.49
C ARG A 202 16.02 -7.00 -2.97
N LEU A 203 16.95 -6.09 -2.73
CA LEU A 203 16.67 -4.68 -2.50
C LEU A 203 16.45 -3.99 -3.85
N VAL A 204 15.25 -3.44 -4.08
CA VAL A 204 14.94 -2.67 -5.29
C VAL A 204 15.17 -1.19 -5.04
N VAL A 205 14.79 -0.69 -3.88
CA VAL A 205 15.00 0.71 -3.48
C VAL A 205 15.76 0.72 -2.16
N THR A 206 16.77 1.58 -2.05
CA THR A 206 17.48 1.87 -0.80
C THR A 206 17.49 3.37 -0.54
N GLY A 207 17.62 3.77 0.72
CA GLY A 207 17.67 5.18 1.08
C GLY A 207 16.36 5.94 0.84
N VAL A 208 15.22 5.27 0.99
CA VAL A 208 13.91 5.94 0.94
C VAL A 208 13.91 7.11 1.92
N ARG A 209 13.37 8.25 1.49
CA ARG A 209 13.27 9.45 2.32
C ARG A 209 12.23 9.22 3.43
N GLY A 210 12.71 9.01 4.65
CA GLY A 210 11.92 8.54 5.79
C GLY A 210 11.66 7.02 5.77
N ALA A 211 10.80 6.55 6.65
CA ALA A 211 10.40 5.15 6.72
C ALA A 211 9.33 4.85 5.66
N PRO A 212 9.57 3.93 4.69
CA PRO A 212 8.52 3.52 3.76
C PRO A 212 7.37 2.83 4.49
N ASN A 213 6.15 3.18 4.09
CA ASN A 213 4.92 2.68 4.66
C ASN A 213 4.11 1.96 3.56
N GLY A 214 2.92 2.43 3.16
CA GLY A 214 2.15 1.80 2.09
C GLY A 214 2.79 1.93 0.70
N ILE A 215 2.45 1.00 -0.19
CA ILE A 215 2.93 0.95 -1.57
C ILE A 215 1.75 0.72 -2.51
N ALA A 216 1.67 1.51 -3.59
CA ALA A 216 0.83 1.21 -4.75
C ALA A 216 1.71 1.05 -6.00
N VAL A 217 1.19 0.35 -7.00
CA VAL A 217 1.90 0.08 -8.25
C VAL A 217 1.04 0.52 -9.44
N ASP A 218 1.63 1.17 -10.45
CA ASP A 218 0.94 1.50 -11.69
C ASP A 218 1.08 0.40 -12.76
N GLU A 219 0.39 0.54 -13.89
CA GLU A 219 0.42 -0.43 -15.00
C GLU A 219 1.81 -0.58 -15.64
N GLU A 220 2.68 0.41 -15.52
CA GLU A 220 4.08 0.35 -15.97
C GLU A 220 5.01 -0.29 -14.93
N GLY A 221 4.49 -0.62 -13.74
CA GLY A 221 5.24 -1.20 -12.63
C GLY A 221 5.99 -0.19 -11.78
N LYS A 222 5.73 1.12 -11.92
CA LYS A 222 6.30 2.13 -11.03
C LYS A 222 5.72 2.00 -9.64
N LEU A 223 6.55 2.19 -8.64
CA LEU A 223 6.19 2.09 -7.23
C LEU A 223 5.88 3.49 -6.68
N TYR A 224 4.70 3.65 -6.13
CA TYR A 224 4.27 4.84 -5.38
C TYR A 224 4.37 4.50 -3.89
N VAL A 225 5.30 5.12 -3.20
CA VAL A 225 5.66 4.75 -1.81
C VAL A 225 5.32 5.90 -0.88
N ALA A 226 4.41 5.66 0.06
CA ALA A 226 4.17 6.57 1.17
C ALA A 226 5.39 6.59 2.10
N CYS A 227 5.95 7.76 2.36
CA CYS A 227 7.11 7.96 3.23
C CYS A 227 7.06 9.37 3.87
N GLU A 228 8.09 10.21 3.87
CA GLU A 228 7.97 11.62 4.26
C GLU A 228 7.08 12.44 3.31
N GLY A 229 6.83 11.92 2.13
CA GLY A 229 5.91 12.36 1.09
C GLY A 229 5.47 11.14 0.31
N VAL A 230 5.16 11.29 -0.98
CA VAL A 230 4.96 10.16 -1.88
C VAL A 230 6.12 10.12 -2.88
N ALA A 231 6.97 9.08 -2.76
CA ALA A 231 8.07 8.84 -3.68
C ALA A 231 7.64 7.92 -4.81
N ILE A 232 7.96 8.26 -6.05
CA ILE A 232 7.65 7.46 -7.24
C ILE A 232 8.96 6.91 -7.79
N TYR A 233 9.08 5.59 -7.85
CA TYR A 233 10.26 4.88 -8.35
C TYR A 233 9.94 4.09 -9.62
N THR A 234 10.93 3.91 -10.51
CA THR A 234 10.83 2.91 -11.58
C THR A 234 10.81 1.49 -10.99
N PRO A 235 10.43 0.46 -11.79
CA PRO A 235 10.53 -0.93 -11.34
C PRO A 235 11.93 -1.36 -10.90
N GLU A 236 12.98 -0.70 -11.43
CA GLU A 236 14.40 -0.93 -11.08
C GLU A 236 14.86 -0.13 -9.85
N GLY A 237 13.95 0.68 -9.24
CA GLY A 237 14.22 1.42 -8.01
C GLY A 237 14.83 2.81 -8.18
N ARG A 238 14.87 3.35 -9.41
CA ARG A 238 15.33 4.73 -9.63
C ARG A 238 14.21 5.72 -9.27
N LEU A 239 14.52 6.71 -8.44
CA LEU A 239 13.56 7.78 -8.11
C LEU A 239 13.21 8.59 -9.39
N VAL A 240 11.92 8.63 -9.70
CA VAL A 240 11.36 9.42 -10.81
C VAL A 240 10.88 10.77 -10.30
N ARG A 241 10.16 10.78 -9.18
CA ARG A 241 9.56 11.97 -8.62
C ARG A 241 9.30 11.82 -7.11
N PHE A 242 9.30 12.95 -6.43
CA PHE A 242 8.89 13.04 -5.03
C PHE A 242 7.78 14.10 -4.91
N ILE A 243 6.67 13.74 -4.28
CA ILE A 243 5.54 14.63 -4.02
C ILE A 243 5.62 15.01 -2.55
N GLU A 244 5.94 16.28 -2.28
CA GLU A 244 5.93 16.81 -0.92
C GLU A 244 4.50 16.86 -0.40
N MET A 245 4.29 16.39 0.83
CA MET A 245 3.00 16.40 1.50
C MET A 245 3.06 17.28 2.74
N GLY A 246 1.99 18.03 3.01
CA GLY A 246 1.89 18.85 4.24
C GLY A 246 1.51 18.06 5.49
N ASP A 247 1.25 16.76 5.36
CA ASP A 247 0.91 15.83 6.43
C ASP A 247 1.67 14.51 6.20
N GLN A 248 1.89 13.71 7.24
CA GLN A 248 2.66 12.46 7.18
C GLN A 248 1.88 11.36 6.46
N PRO A 249 2.28 10.93 5.25
CA PRO A 249 1.64 9.80 4.56
C PRO A 249 1.80 8.49 5.34
N THR A 250 0.72 7.71 5.32
CA THR A 250 0.67 6.36 5.89
C THR A 250 0.51 5.31 4.81
N ASN A 251 -0.36 5.56 3.80
CA ASN A 251 -0.57 4.61 2.74
C ASN A 251 -1.03 5.31 1.45
N VAL A 252 -1.04 4.60 0.33
CA VAL A 252 -1.41 5.12 -0.98
C VAL A 252 -2.15 4.06 -1.80
N ALA A 253 -3.18 4.47 -2.54
CA ALA A 253 -3.89 3.59 -3.46
C ALA A 253 -4.35 4.36 -4.70
N PHE A 254 -4.42 3.70 -5.84
CA PHE A 254 -5.06 4.24 -7.03
C PHE A 254 -6.58 4.15 -6.94
N GLY A 255 -7.27 5.10 -7.56
CA GLY A 255 -8.72 5.16 -7.57
C GLY A 255 -9.28 6.08 -8.64
N ASP A 256 -10.56 6.44 -8.48
CA ASP A 256 -11.47 7.02 -9.47
C ASP A 256 -11.79 6.05 -10.62
N GLY A 257 -12.75 6.38 -11.45
CA GLY A 257 -13.21 5.48 -12.53
C GLY A 257 -12.15 5.20 -13.60
N ASP A 258 -11.18 6.11 -13.77
CA ASP A 258 -10.08 5.95 -14.71
C ASP A 258 -8.78 5.44 -14.07
N PHE A 259 -8.76 5.23 -12.75
CA PHE A 259 -7.57 4.82 -11.97
C PHE A 259 -6.34 5.71 -12.17
N LYS A 260 -6.55 7.01 -12.43
CA LYS A 260 -5.48 8.02 -12.57
C LYS A 260 -5.44 9.02 -11.41
N THR A 261 -6.06 8.66 -10.29
CA THR A 261 -5.96 9.42 -9.04
C THR A 261 -5.28 8.54 -8.00
N ILE A 262 -4.27 9.04 -7.33
CA ILE A 262 -3.78 8.43 -6.10
C ILE A 262 -4.50 9.05 -4.90
N TYR A 263 -5.00 8.20 -4.02
CA TYR A 263 -5.50 8.57 -2.70
C TYR A 263 -4.41 8.28 -1.69
N VAL A 264 -4.04 9.30 -0.93
CA VAL A 264 -2.98 9.22 0.09
C VAL A 264 -3.64 9.41 1.45
N THR A 265 -3.61 8.38 2.27
CA THR A 265 -3.92 8.53 3.68
C THR A 265 -2.73 9.14 4.39
N CYS A 266 -3.00 10.08 5.26
CA CYS A 266 -2.05 10.70 6.16
C CYS A 266 -2.59 10.58 7.58
N ARG A 267 -1.79 10.89 8.60
CA ARG A 267 -2.25 10.70 9.99
C ARG A 267 -3.59 11.34 10.26
N THR A 268 -3.81 12.57 9.83
CA THR A 268 -5.01 13.33 10.20
C THR A 268 -6.06 13.45 9.10
N ALA A 269 -5.72 13.04 7.87
CA ALA A 269 -6.56 13.28 6.69
C ALA A 269 -6.30 12.29 5.55
N VAL A 270 -7.21 12.33 4.58
CA VAL A 270 -7.07 11.69 3.27
C VAL A 270 -6.96 12.78 2.20
N TYR A 271 -6.02 12.62 1.29
CA TYR A 271 -5.79 13.51 0.15
C TYR A 271 -5.95 12.74 -1.16
N ARG A 272 -6.22 13.46 -2.24
CA ARG A 272 -6.19 12.94 -3.61
C ARG A 272 -5.28 13.78 -4.48
N ILE A 273 -4.62 13.13 -5.42
CA ILE A 273 -3.67 13.74 -6.35
C ILE A 273 -3.89 13.10 -7.72
N ARG A 274 -4.13 13.90 -8.75
CA ARG A 274 -4.18 13.41 -10.14
C ARG A 274 -2.78 13.10 -10.63
N VAL A 275 -2.63 11.96 -11.29
CA VAL A 275 -1.39 11.53 -11.93
C VAL A 275 -1.68 11.09 -13.37
N ASP A 276 -0.64 11.07 -14.21
CA ASP A 276 -0.80 10.63 -15.62
C ASP A 276 -0.87 9.10 -15.74
N ALA A 277 -0.21 8.41 -14.81
CA ALA A 277 -0.16 6.95 -14.79
C ALA A 277 -1.48 6.34 -14.31
N ARG A 278 -1.82 5.16 -14.83
CA ARG A 278 -2.97 4.37 -14.40
C ARG A 278 -2.51 3.29 -13.42
N GLY A 279 -3.25 3.13 -12.33
CA GLY A 279 -2.96 2.12 -11.32
C GLY A 279 -3.11 0.69 -11.84
N ALA A 280 -2.23 -0.21 -11.41
CA ALA A 280 -2.35 -1.63 -11.67
C ALA A 280 -3.62 -2.21 -11.01
N GLY A 281 -4.24 -3.22 -11.65
CA GLY A 281 -5.46 -3.85 -11.14
C GLY A 281 -6.73 -3.02 -11.34
N ALA A 282 -6.67 -1.97 -12.15
CA ALA A 282 -7.85 -1.27 -12.60
C ALA A 282 -8.83 -2.24 -13.29
N PRO A 283 -10.15 -2.11 -13.11
CA PRO A 283 -11.13 -2.86 -13.90
C PRO A 283 -10.94 -2.59 -15.39
N GLU A 284 -11.06 -3.63 -16.21
CA GLU A 284 -11.09 -3.50 -17.67
C GLU A 284 -12.32 -2.73 -18.15
#